data_d8b06bc21aa06068df407632e600a720
#
_entry.id   d8b06bc21aa06068df407632e600a720
#
_cell.length_a   1.000
_cell.length_b   1.000
_cell.length_c   1.000
_cell.angle_alpha   90.00
_cell.angle_beta   90.00
_cell.angle_gamma   90.00
#
_symmetry.space_group_name_H-M   'P 1'
#
loop_
_entity.id
_entity.type
_entity.pdbx_description
1 polymer ?
#
loop_
_entity_poly.entity_id
_entity_poly.type
_entity_poly.pdbx_seq_one_letter_code
_entity_poly.pdbx_strand_id
1 'polypeptide(L)'
;SDLVSFYKENAVILKETFEEMGYDVYGGTDAPYVWVSFNGRDSWEVFTEVLTKCDIVVTPGSGFGPAGDGFIRCSAFGHRENILDAAQRLKKSFSKVSAV
;
A
#
# COMPACT_ATOMS: atom_id res chain seq x y z
N SER A 1 18.16 -6.47 12.67
CA SER A 1 17.78 -5.91 13.96
C SER A 1 16.27 -5.99 14.16
N ASP A 2 15.87 -5.86 15.40
CA ASP A 2 14.46 -5.99 15.78
C ASP A 2 13.60 -4.93 15.11
N LEU A 3 14.13 -3.71 14.96
CA LEU A 3 13.40 -2.62 14.35
C LEU A 3 13.13 -2.86 12.87
N VAL A 4 14.12 -3.38 12.17
CA VAL A 4 13.98 -3.72 10.75
C VAL A 4 12.95 -4.84 10.58
N SER A 5 13.02 -5.86 11.43
CA SER A 5 12.06 -6.97 11.42
C SER A 5 10.64 -6.47 11.68
N PHE A 6 10.50 -5.54 12.61
CA PHE A 6 9.20 -4.95 12.94
C PHE A 6 8.58 -4.27 11.71
N TYR A 7 9.35 -3.45 11.01
CA TYR A 7 8.84 -2.75 9.83
C TYR A 7 8.60 -3.69 8.64
N LYS A 8 9.38 -4.76 8.53
CA LYS A 8 9.13 -5.79 7.52
C LYS A 8 7.81 -6.51 7.78
N GLU A 9 7.46 -6.74 9.04
CA GLU A 9 6.17 -7.32 9.40
C GLU A 9 5.03 -6.38 8.98
N ASN A 10 5.21 -5.08 9.20
CA ASN A 10 4.24 -4.08 8.73
C ASN A 10 4.09 -4.14 7.22
N ALA A 11 5.18 -4.30 6.49
CA ALA A 11 5.15 -4.39 5.03
C ALA A 11 4.36 -5.63 4.57
N VAL A 12 4.50 -6.75 5.27
CA VAL A 12 3.74 -7.96 4.97
C VAL A 12 2.23 -7.71 5.15
N ILE A 13 1.86 -7.00 6.21
CA ILE A 13 0.46 -6.66 6.46
C ILE A 13 -0.11 -5.84 5.30
N LEU A 14 0.62 -4.82 4.85
CA LEU A 14 0.18 -4.00 3.73
C LEU A 14 0.11 -4.81 2.43
N LYS A 15 1.12 -5.63 2.19
CA LYS A 15 1.17 -6.48 0.99
C LYS A 15 -0.04 -7.40 0.93
N GLU A 16 -0.32 -8.12 2.02
CA GLU A 16 -1.44 -9.04 2.07
C GLU A 16 -2.77 -8.29 1.90
N THR A 17 -2.87 -7.09 2.46
CA THR A 17 -4.07 -6.27 2.34
C THR A 17 -4.36 -5.92 0.88
N PHE A 18 -3.37 -5.40 0.17
CA PHE A 18 -3.55 -5.04 -1.24
C PHE A 18 -3.77 -6.27 -2.11
N GLU A 19 -3.12 -7.38 -1.80
CA GLU A 19 -3.33 -8.62 -2.54
C GLU A 19 -4.75 -9.14 -2.37
N GLU A 20 -5.29 -9.07 -1.16
CA GLU A 20 -6.68 -9.43 -0.89
C GLU A 20 -7.66 -8.54 -1.65
N MET A 21 -7.28 -7.31 -1.90
CA MET A 21 -8.09 -6.38 -2.70
C MET A 21 -7.97 -6.63 -4.21
N GLY A 22 -7.11 -7.55 -4.62
CA GLY A 22 -6.96 -7.93 -6.01
C GLY A 22 -5.85 -7.22 -6.77
N TYR A 23 -4.97 -6.53 -6.07
CA TYR A 23 -3.84 -5.83 -6.70
C TYR A 23 -2.58 -6.69 -6.67
N ASP A 24 -1.71 -6.47 -7.64
CA ASP A 24 -0.37 -7.07 -7.63
C ASP A 24 0.54 -6.22 -6.77
N VAL A 25 1.28 -6.87 -5.89
CA VAL A 25 2.16 -6.18 -4.95
C VAL A 25 3.57 -6.73 -5.06
N TYR A 26 4.54 -5.85 -5.03
CA TYR A 26 5.97 -6.19 -5.12
C TYR A 26 6.72 -5.57 -3.95
N GLY A 27 7.80 -6.22 -3.55
CA GLY A 27 8.62 -5.74 -2.44
C GLY A 27 8.10 -6.23 -1.10
N GLY A 28 8.53 -5.56 -0.04
CA GLY A 28 8.13 -5.91 1.32
C GLY A 28 8.93 -7.04 1.95
N THR A 29 9.91 -7.59 1.23
CA THR A 29 10.75 -8.69 1.71
C THR A 29 12.05 -8.17 2.31
N ASP A 30 12.76 -7.33 1.56
CA ASP A 30 14.08 -6.85 1.97
C ASP A 30 14.06 -5.43 2.53
N ALA A 31 12.99 -4.70 2.25
CA ALA A 31 12.84 -3.31 2.68
C ALA A 31 11.40 -3.06 3.14
N PRO A 32 11.20 -2.08 4.02
CA PRO A 32 9.86 -1.79 4.55
C PRO A 32 9.05 -0.90 3.60
N TYR A 33 9.06 -1.25 2.34
CA TYR A 33 8.27 -0.60 1.30
C TYR A 33 7.55 -1.65 0.48
N VAL A 34 6.32 -1.34 0.07
CA VAL A 34 5.60 -2.17 -0.88
C VAL A 34 5.21 -1.33 -2.08
N TRP A 35 5.30 -1.93 -3.26
CA TRP A 35 4.89 -1.32 -4.52
C TRP A 35 3.60 -1.99 -4.96
N VAL A 36 2.58 -1.19 -5.21
CA VAL A 36 1.27 -1.70 -5.60
C VAL A 36 1.01 -1.29 -7.04
N SER A 37 0.70 -2.26 -7.89
CA SER A 37 0.39 -2.03 -9.29
C SER A 37 -1.12 -1.94 -9.46
N PHE A 38 -1.58 -0.91 -10.17
CA PHE A 38 -3.00 -0.71 -10.40
C PHE A 38 -3.48 -1.19 -11.76
N ASN A 39 -2.59 -1.70 -12.60
CA ASN A 39 -2.95 -2.43 -13.84
C ASN A 39 -4.02 -1.72 -14.69
N GLY A 40 -3.79 -0.46 -15.01
CA GLY A 40 -4.70 0.28 -15.85
C GLY A 40 -5.85 0.96 -15.13
N ARG A 41 -5.98 0.78 -13.82
CA ARG A 41 -6.93 1.55 -13.03
C ARG A 41 -6.38 2.95 -12.79
N ASP A 42 -7.26 3.87 -12.45
CA ASP A 42 -6.84 5.23 -12.12
C ASP A 42 -6.07 5.25 -10.81
N SER A 43 -4.75 5.12 -10.90
CA SER A 43 -3.86 5.06 -9.75
C SER A 43 -3.91 6.34 -8.91
N TRP A 44 -4.24 7.47 -9.53
CA TRP A 44 -4.33 8.74 -8.81
C TRP A 44 -5.54 8.78 -7.89
N GLU A 45 -6.66 8.21 -8.31
CA GLU A 45 -7.85 8.12 -7.50
C GLU A 45 -7.60 7.26 -6.26
N VAL A 46 -6.99 6.09 -6.46
CA VAL A 46 -6.64 5.19 -5.36
C VAL A 46 -5.60 5.85 -4.46
N PHE A 47 -4.58 6.48 -5.04
CA PHE A 47 -3.56 7.19 -4.29
C PHE A 47 -4.16 8.25 -3.38
N THR A 48 -5.07 9.06 -3.92
CA THR A 48 -5.74 10.12 -3.15
C THR A 48 -6.53 9.52 -2.00
N GLU A 49 -7.22 8.44 -2.24
CA GLU A 49 -8.02 7.78 -1.22
C GLU A 49 -7.16 7.21 -0.10
N VAL A 50 -6.06 6.56 -0.46
CA VAL A 50 -5.12 6.03 0.53
C VAL A 50 -4.52 7.16 1.35
N LEU A 51 -4.11 8.24 0.68
CA LEU A 51 -3.50 9.38 1.36
C LEU A 51 -4.46 10.06 2.33
N THR A 52 -5.73 10.19 1.95
CA THR A 52 -6.69 10.91 2.77
C THR A 52 -7.32 10.07 3.87
N LYS A 53 -7.40 8.76 3.68
CA LYS A 53 -8.10 7.87 4.62
C LYS A 53 -7.17 7.02 5.46
N CYS A 54 -5.92 6.89 5.08
CA CYS A 54 -4.96 6.04 5.78
C CYS A 54 -3.78 6.86 6.26
N ASP A 55 -3.34 6.57 7.47
CA ASP A 55 -2.21 7.28 8.08
C ASP A 55 -0.91 6.54 7.75
N ILE A 56 -0.61 6.42 6.46
CA ILE A 56 0.64 5.83 5.97
C ILE A 56 1.21 6.72 4.87
N VAL A 57 2.53 6.67 4.72
CA VAL A 57 3.21 7.46 3.70
C VAL A 57 3.12 6.74 2.36
N VAL A 58 2.55 7.42 1.38
CA VAL A 58 2.34 6.88 0.04
C VAL A 58 3.01 7.82 -0.96
N THR A 59 3.72 7.27 -1.92
CA THR A 59 4.39 8.04 -2.97
C THR A 59 3.98 7.49 -4.34
N PRO A 60 3.56 8.36 -5.28
CA PRO A 60 3.28 7.89 -6.64
C PRO A 60 4.53 7.31 -7.28
N GLY A 61 4.39 6.18 -7.95
CA GLY A 61 5.52 5.54 -8.61
C GLY A 61 6.12 6.40 -9.71
N SER A 62 5.31 7.22 -10.36
CA SER A 62 5.78 8.13 -11.41
C SER A 62 6.83 9.12 -10.90
N GLY A 63 6.87 9.39 -9.59
CA GLY A 63 7.91 10.23 -8.99
C GLY A 63 9.30 9.59 -9.05
N PHE A 64 9.39 8.30 -9.33
CA PHE A 64 10.65 7.56 -9.42
C PHE A 64 11.07 7.29 -10.87
N GLY A 65 10.35 7.85 -11.82
CA GLY A 65 10.64 7.72 -13.24
C GLY A 65 9.51 7.02 -14.00
N PRO A 66 9.63 6.94 -15.35
CA PRO A 66 8.56 6.37 -16.19
C PRO A 66 8.23 4.91 -15.86
N ALA A 67 9.19 4.14 -15.40
CA ALA A 67 8.97 2.74 -15.04
C ALA A 67 8.03 2.57 -13.84
N GLY A 68 7.89 3.61 -13.01
CA GLY A 68 7.01 3.59 -11.85
C GLY A 68 5.58 4.01 -12.15
N ASP A 69 5.29 4.39 -13.38
CA ASP A 69 3.94 4.82 -13.74
C ASP A 69 2.95 3.66 -13.57
N GLY A 70 1.80 3.96 -12.99
CA GLY A 70 0.82 2.93 -12.66
C GLY A 70 1.05 2.21 -11.33
N PHE A 71 2.06 2.65 -10.58
CA PHE A 71 2.36 2.09 -9.25
C PHE A 71 2.24 3.16 -8.17
N ILE A 72 1.99 2.73 -6.95
CA ILE A 72 2.26 3.55 -5.77
C ILE A 72 3.23 2.79 -4.86
N ARG A 73 4.01 3.53 -4.10
CA ARG A 73 4.88 2.96 -3.08
C ARG A 73 4.32 3.32 -1.70
N CYS A 74 4.07 2.31 -0.89
CA CYS A 74 3.59 2.50 0.48
C CYS A 74 4.72 2.22 1.45
N SER A 75 4.93 3.13 2.40
CA SER A 75 5.93 2.97 3.44
C SER A 75 5.34 2.22 4.64
N ALA A 76 6.09 1.27 5.17
CA ALA A 76 5.70 0.53 6.36
C ALA A 76 6.38 1.07 7.63
N PHE A 77 7.02 2.22 7.55
CA PHE A 77 7.65 2.88 8.69
C PHE A 77 6.59 3.57 9.53
N GLY A 78 5.97 2.84 10.43
CA GLY A 78 4.94 3.41 11.30
C GLY A 78 4.62 2.46 12.44
N HIS A 79 3.77 2.91 13.33
CA HIS A 79 3.32 2.06 14.42
C HIS A 79 2.40 0.97 13.87
N ARG A 80 2.50 -0.22 14.46
CA ARG A 80 1.71 -1.37 14.04
C ARG A 80 0.21 -1.06 14.05
N GLU A 81 -0.26 -0.35 15.04
CA GLU A 81 -1.68 -0.02 15.14
C GLU A 81 -2.15 0.88 14.00
N ASN A 82 -1.29 1.78 13.52
CA ASN A 82 -1.63 2.63 12.38
C ASN A 82 -1.65 1.83 11.08
N ILE A 83 -0.74 0.87 10.95
CA ILE A 83 -0.69 -0.02 9.78
C ILE A 83 -1.94 -0.91 9.75
N LEU A 84 -2.33 -1.47 10.89
CA LEU A 84 -3.52 -2.30 10.97
C LEU A 84 -4.79 -1.50 10.69
N ASP A 85 -4.86 -0.27 11.20
CA ASP A 85 -5.99 0.61 10.95
C ASP A 85 -6.08 0.97 9.46
N ALA A 86 -4.94 1.28 8.85
CA ALA A 86 -4.89 1.56 7.43
C ALA A 86 -5.36 0.36 6.60
N ALA A 87 -4.95 -0.84 6.98
CA ALA A 87 -5.37 -2.07 6.31
C ALA A 87 -6.89 -2.23 6.36
N GLN A 88 -7.49 -1.99 7.52
CA GLN A 88 -8.93 -2.09 7.66
C GLN A 88 -9.66 -1.04 6.83
N ARG A 89 -9.16 0.18 6.82
CA ARG A 89 -9.75 1.28 6.04
C ARG A 89 -9.68 1.00 4.55
N LEU A 90 -8.57 0.48 4.08
CA LEU A 90 -8.39 0.11 2.68
C LEU A 90 -9.40 -0.96 2.28
N LYS A 91 -9.49 -2.04 3.04
CA LYS A 91 -10.43 -3.12 2.76
C LYS A 91 -11.87 -2.62 2.73
N LYS A 92 -12.24 -1.78 3.68
CA LYS A 92 -13.59 -1.25 3.78
C LYS A 92 -13.93 -0.35 2.60
N SER A 93 -12.99 0.51 2.19
CA SER A 93 -13.22 1.44 1.08
C SER A 93 -13.37 0.73 -0.26
N PHE A 94 -12.54 -0.27 -0.51
CA PHE A 94 -12.50 -0.92 -1.81
C PHE A 94 -13.43 -2.11 -1.94
N SER A 95 -13.85 -2.72 -0.84
CA SER A 95 -14.87 -3.76 -0.92
C SER A 95 -16.22 -3.22 -1.39
N LYS A 96 -16.51 -1.95 -1.16
CA LYS A 96 -17.72 -1.33 -1.69
C LYS A 96 -17.68 -1.21 -3.22
N VAL A 97 -16.51 -0.91 -3.76
CA VAL A 97 -16.33 -0.79 -5.20
C VAL A 97 -16.41 -2.15 -5.88
N SER A 98 -15.80 -3.16 -5.28
CA SER A 98 -15.80 -4.51 -5.85
C SER A 98 -17.14 -5.22 -5.68
N ALA A 99 -18.02 -4.74 -4.81
CA ALA A 99 -19.33 -5.30 -4.61
C ALA A 99 -20.34 -4.87 -5.69
N VAL A 100 -19.96 -3.88 -6.46
CA VAL A 100 -20.79 -3.40 -7.57
C VAL A 100 -20.39 -4.13 -8.84
#